data_de38f5b8753df9ca3fea0ca18f6eb634
#
_entry.id   de38f5b8753df9ca3fea0ca18f6eb634
#
_cell.length_a   1.000
_cell.length_b   1.000
_cell.length_c   1.000
_cell.angle_alpha   90.00
_cell.angle_beta   90.00
_cell.angle_gamma   90.00
#
_symmetry.space_group_name_H-M   'P 1'
#
loop_
_entity.id
_entity.type
_entity.pdbx_description
1 polymer ?
#
loop_
_entity_poly.entity_id
_entity_poly.type
_entity_poly.pdbx_seq_one_letter_code
_entity_poly.pdbx_strand_id
1 'polypeptide(L)'
;MCLHYLSRHPEGLTATKLCQLCSEDKAGISRILADLKHKKLIRYEQEENRKKYRTKAVLTKDGLNESRKLTKLILRAVDAGGKGLAEKELDIFYRALFIIADNLEQVCLEMNQ
;
A
#
# COMPACT_ATOMS: atom_id res chain seq x y z
N MET A 1 1.76 2.53 1.27
CA MET A 1 1.14 1.63 2.26
C MET A 1 0.15 0.65 1.66
N CYS A 2 -0.73 1.08 0.79
CA CYS A 2 -1.71 0.19 0.15
C CYS A 2 -1.06 -0.94 -0.64
N LEU A 3 0.02 -0.67 -1.36
CA LEU A 3 0.75 -1.71 -2.09
C LEU A 3 1.29 -2.79 -1.16
N HIS A 4 1.77 -2.40 0.01
CA HIS A 4 2.26 -3.35 1.01
C HIS A 4 1.16 -4.30 1.49
N TYR A 5 0.01 -3.74 1.88
CA TYR A 5 -1.11 -4.57 2.33
C TYR A 5 -1.64 -5.46 1.21
N LEU A 6 -1.73 -4.92 0.00
CA LEU A 6 -2.16 -5.71 -1.16
C LEU A 6 -1.20 -6.85 -1.48
N SER A 7 0.10 -6.63 -1.28
CA SER A 7 1.09 -7.68 -1.51
C SER A 7 0.96 -8.85 -0.53
N ARG A 8 0.47 -8.57 0.68
CA ARG A 8 0.25 -9.58 1.71
C ARG A 8 -1.09 -10.31 1.57
N HIS A 9 -1.96 -9.84 0.69
CA HIS A 9 -3.29 -10.40 0.47
C HIS A 9 -3.50 -10.71 -1.01
N PRO A 10 -2.91 -11.82 -1.52
CA PRO A 10 -3.04 -12.16 -2.95
C PRO A 10 -4.48 -12.40 -3.38
N GLU A 11 -5.37 -12.72 -2.45
CA GLU A 11 -6.81 -12.86 -2.70
C GLU A 11 -7.49 -11.52 -2.97
N GLY A 12 -6.83 -10.41 -2.67
CA GLY A 12 -7.36 -9.07 -2.85
C GLY A 12 -7.97 -8.48 -1.60
N LEU A 13 -8.14 -7.17 -1.60
CA LEU A 13 -8.74 -6.42 -0.50
C LEU A 13 -9.80 -5.46 -1.04
N THR A 14 -10.91 -5.34 -0.32
CA THR A 14 -11.93 -4.33 -0.62
C THR A 14 -11.46 -2.95 -0.17
N ALA A 15 -12.05 -1.90 -0.73
CA ALA A 15 -11.76 -0.53 -0.30
C ALA A 15 -12.04 -0.32 1.20
N THR A 16 -13.13 -0.92 1.70
CA THR A 16 -13.48 -0.85 3.12
C THR A 16 -12.38 -1.46 3.98
N LYS A 17 -11.87 -2.63 3.59
CA LYS A 17 -10.80 -3.28 4.34
C LYS A 17 -9.50 -2.47 4.29
N LEU A 18 -9.18 -1.90 3.14
CA LEU A 18 -8.02 -1.01 3.01
C LEU A 18 -8.15 0.23 3.87
N CYS A 19 -9.34 0.82 3.99
CA CYS A 19 -9.57 1.94 4.91
C CYS A 19 -9.21 1.56 6.34
N GLN A 20 -9.62 0.39 6.77
CA GLN A 20 -9.33 -0.11 8.11
C GLN A 20 -7.83 -0.34 8.33
N LEU A 21 -7.19 -1.02 7.38
CA LEU A 21 -5.76 -1.36 7.49
C LEU A 21 -4.86 -0.14 7.41
N CYS A 22 -5.19 0.81 6.55
CA CYS A 22 -4.38 2.01 6.32
C CYS A 22 -4.75 3.17 7.25
N SER A 23 -5.81 3.03 8.04
CA SER A 23 -6.35 4.11 8.88
C SER A 23 -6.68 5.37 8.06
N GLU A 24 -7.22 5.17 6.86
CA GLU A 24 -7.61 6.23 5.95
C GLU A 24 -9.12 6.26 5.78
N ASP A 25 -9.64 7.43 5.38
CA ASP A 25 -11.06 7.55 5.06
C ASP A 25 -11.36 7.04 3.64
N LYS A 26 -12.65 6.93 3.32
CA LYS A 26 -13.12 6.46 2.02
C LYS A 26 -12.58 7.29 0.86
N ALA A 27 -12.60 8.63 1.02
CA ALA A 27 -12.15 9.53 -0.03
C ALA A 27 -10.66 9.37 -0.31
N GLY A 28 -9.86 9.26 0.74
CA GLY A 28 -8.42 9.03 0.63
C GLY A 28 -8.09 7.73 -0.07
N ILE A 29 -8.74 6.64 0.34
CA ILE A 29 -8.54 5.32 -0.27
C ILE A 29 -9.01 5.32 -1.72
N SER A 30 -10.14 5.93 -2.03
CA SER A 30 -10.63 6.01 -3.41
C SER A 30 -9.64 6.71 -4.33
N ARG A 31 -9.02 7.79 -3.88
CA ARG A 31 -8.01 8.50 -4.65
C ARG A 31 -6.76 7.65 -4.85
N ILE A 32 -6.30 6.98 -3.80
CA ILE A 32 -5.13 6.10 -3.89
C ILE A 32 -5.39 4.95 -4.86
N LEU A 33 -6.53 4.29 -4.75
CA LEU A 33 -6.89 3.18 -5.63
C LEU A 33 -7.04 3.63 -7.08
N ALA A 34 -7.63 4.80 -7.33
CA ALA A 34 -7.75 5.35 -8.67
C ALA A 34 -6.38 5.61 -9.28
N ASP A 35 -5.46 6.18 -8.51
CA ASP A 35 -4.09 6.43 -8.95
C ASP A 35 -3.34 5.13 -9.25
N LEU A 36 -3.45 4.14 -8.38
CA LEU A 36 -2.82 2.84 -8.59
C LEU A 36 -3.38 2.12 -9.82
N LYS A 37 -4.69 2.22 -10.05
CA LYS A 37 -5.32 1.66 -11.23
C LYS A 37 -4.84 2.36 -12.50
N HIS A 38 -4.73 3.68 -12.46
CA HIS A 38 -4.23 4.48 -13.58
C HIS A 38 -2.79 4.07 -13.94
N LYS A 39 -1.97 3.83 -12.93
CA LYS A 39 -0.58 3.36 -13.12
C LYS A 39 -0.49 1.87 -13.47
N LYS A 40 -1.61 1.18 -13.55
CA LYS A 40 -1.71 -0.26 -13.85
C LYS A 40 -1.01 -1.14 -12.82
N LEU A 41 -0.96 -0.68 -11.58
CA LEU A 41 -0.37 -1.42 -10.46
C LEU A 41 -1.39 -2.30 -9.76
N ILE A 42 -2.69 -2.00 -9.89
CA ILE A 42 -3.79 -2.84 -9.38
C ILE A 42 -4.81 -3.10 -10.48
N ARG A 43 -5.60 -4.15 -10.27
CA ARG A 43 -6.80 -4.44 -11.05
C ARG A 43 -7.90 -4.89 -10.09
N TYR A 44 -9.13 -4.82 -10.54
CA TYR A 44 -10.26 -5.31 -9.76
C TYR A 44 -10.64 -6.71 -10.27
N GLU A 45 -10.93 -7.60 -9.32
CA GLU A 45 -11.25 -9.00 -9.61
C GLU A 45 -12.47 -9.18 -10.48
N GLN A 46 -13.44 -8.28 -10.35
CA GLN A 46 -14.70 -8.32 -11.10
C GLN A 46 -15.02 -6.95 -11.65
N GLU A 47 -14.35 -6.56 -12.73
CA GLU A 47 -14.54 -5.24 -13.34
C GLU A 47 -15.96 -5.03 -13.85
N GLU A 48 -16.66 -6.10 -14.18
CA GLU A 48 -18.03 -6.05 -14.64
C GLU A 48 -19.04 -5.80 -13.52
N ASN A 49 -18.64 -5.94 -12.28
CA ASN A 49 -19.52 -5.77 -11.14
C ASN A 49 -19.52 -4.34 -10.64
N ARG A 50 -20.71 -3.81 -10.53
CA ARG A 50 -21.04 -2.40 -10.40
C ARG A 50 -20.73 -1.76 -9.05
N LYS A 51 -20.29 -2.52 -8.05
CA LYS A 51 -20.06 -1.99 -6.70
C LYS A 51 -18.60 -2.02 -6.37
N LYS A 52 -17.89 -0.96 -6.75
CA LYS A 52 -16.45 -0.81 -6.58
C LYS A 52 -15.96 -1.05 -5.15
N TYR A 53 -16.76 -0.69 -4.14
CA TYR A 53 -16.35 -0.86 -2.75
C TYR A 53 -16.48 -2.30 -2.23
N ARG A 54 -17.18 -3.17 -2.96
CA ARG A 54 -17.27 -4.60 -2.65
C ARG A 54 -16.35 -5.45 -3.51
N THR A 55 -15.79 -4.85 -4.55
CA THR A 55 -14.87 -5.54 -5.44
C THR A 55 -13.47 -5.50 -4.84
N LYS A 56 -12.81 -6.65 -4.84
CA LYS A 56 -11.46 -6.75 -4.30
C LYS A 56 -10.45 -6.21 -5.29
N ALA A 57 -9.57 -5.34 -4.81
CA ALA A 57 -8.42 -4.89 -5.58
C ALA A 57 -7.28 -5.89 -5.39
N VAL A 58 -6.63 -6.26 -6.47
CA VAL A 58 -5.46 -7.16 -6.44
C VAL A 58 -4.31 -6.51 -7.17
N LEU A 59 -3.09 -6.81 -6.75
CA LEU A 59 -1.90 -6.31 -7.44
C LEU A 59 -1.75 -6.96 -8.81
N THR A 60 -1.38 -6.15 -9.79
CA THR A 60 -0.89 -6.67 -11.06
C THR A 60 0.56 -7.14 -10.90
N LYS A 61 1.11 -7.75 -11.93
CA LYS A 61 2.53 -8.13 -11.93
C LYS A 61 3.43 -6.92 -11.68
N ASP A 62 3.13 -5.80 -12.31
CA ASP A 62 3.89 -4.55 -12.11
C ASP A 62 3.72 -4.01 -10.70
N GLY A 63 2.50 -4.06 -10.14
CA GLY A 63 2.25 -3.67 -8.77
C GLY A 63 3.03 -4.50 -7.77
N LEU A 64 3.08 -5.81 -8.00
CA LEU A 64 3.85 -6.72 -7.16
C LEU A 64 5.35 -6.41 -7.22
N ASN A 65 5.88 -6.12 -8.41
CA ASN A 65 7.27 -5.75 -8.57
C ASN A 65 7.61 -4.45 -7.84
N GLU A 66 6.75 -3.43 -7.93
CA GLU A 66 6.92 -2.17 -7.21
C GLU A 66 6.90 -2.38 -5.70
N SER A 67 5.96 -3.19 -5.22
CA SER A 67 5.87 -3.55 -3.80
C SER A 67 7.13 -4.26 -3.31
N ARG A 68 7.67 -5.18 -4.11
CA ARG A 68 8.89 -5.91 -3.76
C ARG A 68 10.12 -5.02 -3.66
N LYS A 69 10.25 -4.06 -4.56
CA LYS A 69 11.36 -3.09 -4.51
C LYS A 69 11.34 -2.29 -3.22
N LEU A 70 10.18 -1.77 -2.84
CA LEU A 70 10.01 -1.02 -1.61
C LEU A 70 10.28 -1.89 -0.39
N THR A 71 9.73 -3.11 -0.38
CA THR A 71 9.91 -4.06 0.72
C THR A 71 11.38 -4.41 0.91
N LYS A 72 12.14 -4.62 -0.16
CA LYS A 72 13.57 -4.92 -0.07
C LYS A 72 14.35 -3.79 0.61
N LEU A 73 14.07 -2.55 0.25
CA LEU A 73 14.73 -1.40 0.86
C LEU A 73 14.42 -1.31 2.35
N ILE A 74 13.15 -1.50 2.70
CA ILE A 74 12.70 -1.45 4.10
C ILE A 74 13.33 -2.59 4.91
N LEU A 75 13.34 -3.81 4.37
CA LEU A 75 13.93 -4.96 5.05
C LEU A 75 15.43 -4.76 5.30
N ARG A 76 16.15 -4.19 4.35
CA ARG A 76 17.57 -3.88 4.53
C ARG A 76 17.80 -2.90 5.67
N ALA A 77 17.00 -1.84 5.70
CA ALA A 77 17.11 -0.82 6.75
C ALA A 77 16.80 -1.40 8.13
N VAL A 78 15.76 -2.23 8.20
CA VAL A 78 15.33 -2.84 9.46
C VAL A 78 16.32 -3.89 9.94
N ASP A 79 16.86 -4.72 9.04
CA ASP A 79 17.89 -5.71 9.40
C ASP A 79 19.12 -5.03 9.99
N ALA A 80 19.52 -3.91 9.42
CA ALA A 80 20.71 -3.19 9.88
C ALA A 80 20.46 -2.47 11.20
N GLY A 81 19.27 -1.89 11.39
CA GLY A 81 18.99 -1.01 12.53
C GLY A 81 18.00 -1.55 13.55
N GLY A 82 17.32 -2.65 13.24
CA GLY A 82 16.21 -3.15 14.06
C GLY A 82 16.56 -4.20 15.10
N LYS A 83 17.83 -4.48 15.31
CA LYS A 83 18.25 -5.48 16.30
C LYS A 83 17.79 -5.06 17.68
N GLY A 84 17.13 -5.97 18.39
CA GLY A 84 16.64 -5.72 19.74
C GLY A 84 15.20 -5.27 19.83
N LEU A 85 14.53 -5.04 18.69
CA LEU A 85 13.12 -4.69 18.67
C LEU A 85 12.25 -5.94 18.75
N ALA A 86 11.19 -5.86 19.58
CA ALA A 86 10.18 -6.90 19.65
C ALA A 86 9.29 -6.88 18.41
N GLU A 87 8.60 -7.99 18.13
CA GLU A 87 7.73 -8.11 16.95
C GLU A 87 6.67 -7.01 16.89
N LYS A 88 6.05 -6.67 18.03
CA LYS A 88 5.08 -5.57 18.11
C LYS A 88 5.70 -4.23 17.78
N GLU A 89 6.92 -4.00 18.22
CA GLU A 89 7.65 -2.76 17.95
C GLU A 89 7.99 -2.65 16.46
N LEU A 90 8.35 -3.75 15.84
CA LEU A 90 8.61 -3.81 14.39
C LEU A 90 7.35 -3.48 13.59
N ASP A 91 6.18 -4.00 13.99
CA ASP A 91 4.91 -3.70 13.33
C ASP A 91 4.59 -2.21 13.40
N ILE A 92 4.76 -1.60 14.56
CA ILE A 92 4.55 -0.16 14.75
C ILE A 92 5.54 0.63 13.91
N PHE A 93 6.80 0.20 13.89
CA PHE A 93 7.85 0.84 13.11
C PHE A 93 7.54 0.79 11.61
N TYR A 94 7.14 -0.36 11.09
CA TYR A 94 6.78 -0.51 9.68
C TYR A 94 5.62 0.42 9.31
N ARG A 95 4.59 0.46 10.15
CA ARG A 95 3.45 1.33 9.91
C ARG A 95 3.86 2.79 9.86
N ALA A 96 4.66 3.23 10.82
CA ALA A 96 5.16 4.60 10.87
C ALA A 96 6.02 4.91 9.63
N LEU A 97 6.89 3.99 9.25
CA LEU A 97 7.76 4.16 8.09
C LEU A 97 6.97 4.30 6.78
N PHE A 98 5.92 3.49 6.60
CA PHE A 98 5.09 3.57 5.40
C PHE A 98 4.31 4.90 5.35
N ILE A 99 3.82 5.38 6.48
CA ILE A 99 3.15 6.68 6.55
C ILE A 99 4.14 7.80 6.17
N ILE A 100 5.33 7.75 6.72
CA ILE A 100 6.38 8.74 6.40
C ILE A 100 6.74 8.68 4.92
N ALA A 101 6.91 7.48 4.37
CA ALA A 101 7.24 7.31 2.96
C ALA A 101 6.16 7.86 2.04
N ASP A 102 4.88 7.62 2.36
CA ASP A 102 3.76 8.14 1.58
C ASP A 102 3.74 9.67 1.63
N ASN A 103 3.96 10.26 2.80
CA ASN A 103 4.00 11.71 2.96
C ASN A 103 5.16 12.34 2.21
N LEU A 104 6.34 11.71 2.23
CA LEU A 104 7.51 12.17 1.48
C LEU A 104 7.28 12.07 -0.02
N GLU A 105 6.64 11.03 -0.49
CA GLU A 105 6.28 10.90 -1.90
C GLU A 105 5.39 12.05 -2.33
N GLN A 106 4.39 12.40 -1.51
CA GLN A 106 3.50 13.52 -1.78
C GLN A 106 4.27 14.85 -1.85
N VAL A 107 5.18 15.08 -0.91
CA VAL A 107 6.03 16.27 -0.90
C VAL A 107 6.88 16.36 -2.18
N CYS A 108 7.46 15.24 -2.59
CA CYS A 108 8.26 15.17 -3.82
C CYS A 108 7.41 15.53 -5.05
N LEU A 109 6.17 15.05 -5.12
CA LEU A 109 5.26 15.36 -6.22
C LEU A 109 4.93 16.87 -6.25
N GLU A 110 4.70 17.47 -5.08
CA GLU A 110 4.45 18.91 -4.97
C GLU A 110 5.65 19.74 -5.40
N MET A 111 6.85 19.31 -5.04
CA MET A 111 8.09 20.02 -5.39
C MET A 111 8.41 19.95 -6.89
N ASN A 112 7.92 18.95 -7.58
CA ASN A 112 8.17 18.75 -9.01
C ASN A 112 7.13 19.42 -9.91
N GLN A 113 6.18 20.13 -9.33
CA GLN A 113 5.19 20.91 -10.08
C GLN A 113 5.71 22.35 -10.38
#